data_2de763f3d01a18214052396913f6cbf0
#
_entry.id   2de763f3d01a18214052396913f6cbf0
#
_cell.length_a   1.000
_cell.length_b   1.000
_cell.length_c   1.000
_cell.angle_alpha   90.00
_cell.angle_beta   90.00
_cell.angle_gamma   90.00
#
_symmetry.space_group_name_H-M   'P 1'
#
loop_
_entity.id
_entity.type
_entity.pdbx_description
1 polymer ?
#
loop_
_entity_poly.entity_id
_entity_poly.type
_entity_poly.pdbx_seq_one_letter_code
_entity_poly.pdbx_strand_id
1 'polypeptide(L)'
;QFGATHAAPADVNGDGKIDILATRGHGVGVMWFEAPNWKQHMIDDTIDSTHSTDFGDIDGDGDIDMSTVGYESKLAVWYENDGRGHFTRHVLSRDQMAYDTMITDLDGDGHMDILVAGQRSQNVVWFENPQK
;
A
#
# COMPACT_ATOMS: atom_id res chain seq x y z
N GLN A 1 15.47 -14.64 7.70
CA GLN A 1 14.07 -14.38 7.33
C GLN A 1 13.65 -13.07 7.98
N PHE A 2 13.36 -12.05 7.18
CA PHE A 2 12.89 -10.75 7.68
C PHE A 2 11.38 -10.80 7.93
N GLY A 3 10.96 -10.34 9.11
CA GLY A 3 9.55 -10.30 9.51
C GLY A 3 8.77 -9.16 8.84
N ALA A 4 7.46 -9.18 9.01
CA ALA A 4 6.60 -8.05 8.65
C ALA A 4 6.95 -6.83 9.52
N THR A 5 6.91 -5.64 8.92
CA THR A 5 7.15 -4.37 9.63
C THR A 5 5.88 -3.56 9.80
N HIS A 6 4.91 -3.77 8.95
CA HIS A 6 3.60 -3.19 9.06
C HIS A 6 2.55 -4.25 8.73
N ALA A 7 1.43 -4.22 9.44
CA ALA A 7 0.29 -5.09 9.17
C ALA A 7 -1.01 -4.39 9.56
N ALA A 8 -2.06 -4.60 8.76
CA ALA A 8 -3.38 -4.07 9.05
C ALA A 8 -4.48 -5.08 8.71
N PRO A 9 -5.60 -5.06 9.46
CA PRO A 9 -6.75 -5.89 9.18
C PRO A 9 -7.64 -5.24 8.10
N ALA A 10 -8.09 -6.03 7.12
CA ALA A 10 -9.08 -5.63 6.13
C ALA A 10 -9.77 -6.87 5.54
N ASP A 11 -11.01 -6.71 5.08
CA ASP A 11 -11.64 -7.71 4.22
C ASP A 11 -11.13 -7.49 2.79
N VAL A 12 -10.11 -8.25 2.39
CA VAL A 12 -9.37 -8.02 1.14
C VAL A 12 -10.10 -8.60 -0.07
N ASN A 13 -10.83 -9.70 0.14
CA ASN A 13 -11.47 -10.45 -0.95
C ASN A 13 -12.99 -10.36 -0.97
N GLY A 14 -13.59 -9.54 -0.08
CA GLY A 14 -15.03 -9.31 -0.03
C GLY A 14 -15.84 -10.50 0.52
N ASP A 15 -15.19 -11.42 1.28
CA ASP A 15 -15.87 -12.63 1.80
C ASP A 15 -16.51 -12.41 3.19
N GLY A 16 -16.41 -11.20 3.74
CA GLY A 16 -16.95 -10.80 5.05
C GLY A 16 -16.08 -11.21 6.23
N LYS A 17 -14.87 -11.74 6.00
CA LYS A 17 -13.89 -12.05 7.04
C LYS A 17 -12.74 -11.06 7.00
N ILE A 18 -12.14 -10.84 8.16
CA ILE A 18 -10.98 -9.95 8.26
C ILE A 18 -9.71 -10.72 7.95
N ASP A 19 -9.04 -10.29 6.89
CA ASP A 19 -7.72 -10.73 6.46
C ASP A 19 -6.63 -9.83 7.06
N ILE A 20 -5.36 -10.12 6.76
CA ILE A 20 -4.23 -9.31 7.21
C ILE A 20 -3.39 -8.93 5.99
N LEU A 21 -3.29 -7.63 5.72
CA LEU A 21 -2.31 -7.07 4.79
C LEU A 21 -0.98 -6.85 5.52
N ALA A 22 0.16 -7.09 4.86
CA ALA A 22 1.47 -6.96 5.48
C ALA A 22 2.57 -6.56 4.50
N THR A 23 3.58 -5.85 5.03
CA THR A 23 4.78 -5.43 4.31
C THR A 23 6.06 -5.90 4.99
N ARG A 24 7.18 -5.91 4.24
CA ARG A 24 8.51 -6.30 4.73
C ARG A 24 9.49 -5.14 4.67
N GLY A 25 9.70 -4.44 5.78
CA GLY A 25 10.54 -3.24 5.85
C GLY A 25 12.05 -3.47 5.62
N HIS A 26 12.53 -4.68 5.79
CA HIS A 26 13.92 -5.06 5.53
C HIS A 26 13.99 -6.30 4.62
N GLY A 27 13.15 -6.32 3.61
CA GLY A 27 13.07 -7.41 2.64
C GLY A 27 12.15 -7.03 1.51
N VAL A 28 11.94 -7.98 0.61
CA VAL A 28 11.14 -7.77 -0.59
C VAL A 28 9.71 -8.25 -0.38
N GLY A 29 8.77 -7.43 -0.78
CA GLY A 29 7.39 -7.82 -1.03
C GLY A 29 6.34 -7.25 -0.10
N VAL A 30 5.15 -7.19 -0.65
CA VAL A 30 3.88 -6.95 0.02
C VAL A 30 2.96 -8.14 -0.20
N MET A 31 2.16 -8.47 0.80
CA MET A 31 1.35 -9.69 0.80
C MET A 31 0.11 -9.53 1.66
N TRP A 32 -0.81 -10.46 1.53
CA TRP A 32 -1.92 -10.59 2.46
C TRP A 32 -2.12 -12.04 2.89
N PHE A 33 -2.80 -12.23 4.01
CA PHE A 33 -3.09 -13.53 4.60
C PHE A 33 -4.59 -13.69 4.73
N GLU A 34 -5.14 -14.68 4.02
CA GLU A 34 -6.56 -14.95 3.91
C GLU A 34 -7.08 -15.74 5.12
N ALA A 35 -8.09 -15.19 5.79
CA ALA A 35 -8.79 -15.88 6.87
C ALA A 35 -9.69 -17.01 6.32
N PRO A 36 -9.96 -18.09 7.11
CA PRO A 36 -9.49 -18.32 8.48
C PRO A 36 -8.17 -19.09 8.56
N ASN A 37 -7.65 -19.55 7.42
CA ASN A 37 -6.51 -20.45 7.36
C ASN A 37 -5.18 -19.73 7.25
N TRP A 38 -5.20 -18.41 7.13
CA TRP A 38 -4.03 -17.52 7.00
C TRP A 38 -3.12 -17.91 5.83
N LYS A 39 -3.75 -18.33 4.73
CA LYS A 39 -3.03 -18.61 3.50
C LYS A 39 -2.41 -17.32 2.97
N GLN A 40 -1.10 -17.35 2.73
CA GLN A 40 -0.38 -16.21 2.19
C GLN A 40 -0.63 -16.06 0.69
N HIS A 41 -0.94 -14.84 0.28
CA HIS A 41 -1.00 -14.39 -1.10
C HIS A 41 0.01 -13.26 -1.30
N MET A 42 0.85 -13.38 -2.32
CA MET A 42 1.80 -12.34 -2.69
C MET A 42 1.11 -11.32 -3.58
N ILE A 43 1.21 -10.03 -3.21
CA ILE A 43 0.74 -8.91 -4.03
C ILE A 43 1.85 -8.47 -4.98
N ASP A 44 3.05 -8.21 -4.44
CA ASP A 44 4.21 -7.80 -5.22
C ASP A 44 5.48 -8.36 -4.56
N ASP A 45 6.31 -9.05 -5.31
CA ASP A 45 7.58 -9.64 -4.86
C ASP A 45 8.80 -8.87 -5.39
N THR A 46 8.60 -7.67 -5.91
CA THR A 46 9.65 -6.84 -6.54
C THR A 46 9.95 -5.54 -5.78
N ILE A 47 9.02 -5.06 -4.95
CA ILE A 47 9.24 -3.85 -4.15
C ILE A 47 10.07 -4.16 -2.90
N ASP A 48 11.15 -3.44 -2.69
CA ASP A 48 12.12 -3.69 -1.62
C ASP A 48 12.06 -2.63 -0.53
N SER A 49 12.22 -3.11 0.72
CA SER A 49 12.25 -2.28 1.93
C SER A 49 10.99 -1.44 2.12
N THR A 50 9.86 -2.12 2.19
CA THR A 50 8.53 -1.52 2.37
C THR A 50 8.26 -1.23 3.85
N HIS A 51 8.72 -0.07 4.32
CA HIS A 51 8.67 0.31 5.74
C HIS A 51 7.28 0.70 6.23
N SER A 52 6.50 1.37 5.38
CA SER A 52 5.14 1.84 5.71
C SER A 52 4.15 1.44 4.63
N THR A 53 2.90 1.34 5.04
CA THR A 53 1.76 1.14 4.16
C THR A 53 0.53 1.74 4.81
N ASP A 54 -0.39 2.23 4.00
CA ASP A 54 -1.71 2.68 4.43
C ASP A 54 -2.79 2.09 3.53
N PHE A 55 -4.02 2.06 4.01
CA PHE A 55 -5.14 1.35 3.40
C PHE A 55 -6.35 2.26 3.31
N GLY A 56 -7.05 2.20 2.20
CA GLY A 56 -8.27 2.96 1.96
C GLY A 56 -8.80 2.71 0.56
N ASP A 57 -10.01 3.16 0.32
CA ASP A 57 -10.64 3.16 -1.00
C ASP A 57 -10.11 4.38 -1.79
N ILE A 58 -9.06 4.16 -2.61
CA ILE A 58 -8.38 5.25 -3.32
C ILE A 58 -9.17 5.65 -4.57
N ASP A 59 -9.73 4.70 -5.29
CA ASP A 59 -10.43 4.97 -6.54
C ASP A 59 -11.95 5.16 -6.39
N GLY A 60 -12.50 4.92 -5.20
CA GLY A 60 -13.90 5.16 -4.88
C GLY A 60 -14.84 4.02 -5.29
N ASP A 61 -14.31 2.81 -5.50
CA ASP A 61 -15.09 1.64 -5.89
C ASP A 61 -15.67 0.84 -4.70
N GLY A 62 -15.23 1.16 -3.49
CA GLY A 62 -15.67 0.54 -2.23
C GLY A 62 -14.79 -0.59 -1.73
N ASP A 63 -13.77 -0.99 -2.46
CA ASP A 63 -12.81 -2.01 -2.08
C ASP A 63 -11.60 -1.41 -1.36
N ILE A 64 -10.85 -2.22 -0.63
CA ILE A 64 -9.68 -1.74 0.12
C ILE A 64 -8.43 -1.81 -0.75
N ASP A 65 -7.94 -0.64 -1.11
CA ASP A 65 -6.65 -0.46 -1.78
C ASP A 65 -5.52 -0.28 -0.77
N MET A 66 -4.29 -0.23 -1.28
CA MET A 66 -3.11 -0.08 -0.46
C MET A 66 -2.11 0.89 -1.10
N SER A 67 -1.57 1.84 -0.33
CA SER A 67 -0.37 2.58 -0.71
C SER A 67 0.84 2.05 0.05
N THR A 68 2.02 2.07 -0.58
CA THR A 68 3.29 1.76 0.09
C THR A 68 4.47 2.45 -0.58
N VAL A 69 5.58 2.49 0.16
CA VAL A 69 6.84 3.04 -0.29
C VAL A 69 7.95 2.01 -0.13
N GLY A 70 8.76 1.85 -1.17
CA GLY A 70 9.92 0.96 -1.15
C GLY A 70 11.20 1.76 -1.09
N TYR A 71 11.86 1.79 0.08
CA TYR A 71 13.05 2.61 0.31
C TYR A 71 14.20 2.27 -0.64
N GLU A 72 14.60 0.99 -0.71
CA GLU A 72 15.70 0.55 -1.57
C GLU A 72 15.31 0.54 -3.06
N SER A 73 14.06 0.22 -3.36
CA SER A 73 13.54 0.30 -4.73
C SER A 73 13.23 1.73 -5.20
N LYS A 74 13.26 2.71 -4.31
CA LYS A 74 12.96 4.14 -4.56
C LYS A 74 11.57 4.38 -5.14
N LEU A 75 10.62 3.51 -4.82
CA LEU A 75 9.28 3.55 -5.36
C LEU A 75 8.28 4.12 -4.35
N ALA A 76 7.39 4.97 -4.84
CA ALA A 76 6.09 5.20 -4.23
C ALA A 76 5.04 4.60 -5.16
N VAL A 77 4.19 3.74 -4.62
CA VAL A 77 3.19 2.99 -5.39
C VAL A 77 1.88 2.89 -4.63
N TRP A 78 0.81 2.66 -5.37
CA TRP A 78 -0.41 2.13 -4.79
C TRP A 78 -0.87 0.89 -5.57
N TYR A 79 -1.68 0.08 -4.94
CA TYR A 79 -2.22 -1.16 -5.48
C TYR A 79 -3.74 -1.09 -5.41
N GLU A 80 -4.36 -1.03 -6.58
CA GLU A 80 -5.79 -1.12 -6.79
C GLU A 80 -6.24 -2.57 -6.59
N ASN A 81 -7.18 -2.81 -5.68
CA ASN A 81 -7.78 -4.10 -5.42
C ASN A 81 -9.08 -4.23 -6.23
N ASP A 82 -9.37 -5.38 -6.77
CA ASP A 82 -10.61 -5.66 -7.50
C ASP A 82 -11.73 -6.22 -6.57
N GLY A 83 -11.59 -6.10 -5.26
CA GLY A 83 -12.51 -6.65 -4.26
C GLY A 83 -12.47 -8.17 -4.14
N ARG A 84 -11.54 -8.83 -4.81
CA ARG A 84 -11.34 -10.29 -4.80
C ARG A 84 -9.93 -10.69 -4.40
N GLY A 85 -9.13 -9.74 -3.95
CA GLY A 85 -7.75 -9.93 -3.55
C GLY A 85 -6.75 -9.97 -4.72
N HIS A 86 -7.13 -9.48 -5.92
CA HIS A 86 -6.20 -9.27 -7.01
C HIS A 86 -5.83 -7.79 -7.09
N PHE A 87 -4.54 -7.53 -7.08
CA PHE A 87 -4.01 -6.17 -7.01
C PHE A 87 -3.31 -5.76 -8.30
N THR A 88 -3.62 -4.55 -8.77
CA THR A 88 -2.94 -3.91 -9.88
C THR A 88 -2.03 -2.81 -9.36
N ARG A 89 -0.72 -2.86 -9.67
CA ARG A 89 0.25 -1.87 -9.22
C ARG A 89 0.24 -0.62 -10.09
N HIS A 90 0.11 0.53 -9.44
CA HIS A 90 0.26 1.87 -10.03
C HIS A 90 1.49 2.56 -9.43
N VAL A 91 2.39 3.04 -10.28
CA VAL A 91 3.62 3.72 -9.84
C VAL A 91 3.39 5.22 -9.81
N LEU A 92 3.50 5.82 -8.62
CA LEU A 92 3.40 7.26 -8.39
C LEU A 92 4.73 7.97 -8.61
N SER A 93 5.82 7.36 -8.13
CA SER A 93 7.17 7.90 -8.30
C SER A 93 8.21 6.78 -8.37
N ARG A 94 9.29 7.02 -9.13
CA ARG A 94 10.47 6.15 -9.24
C ARG A 94 11.73 6.77 -8.61
N ASP A 95 11.56 7.83 -7.84
CA ASP A 95 12.66 8.52 -7.16
C ASP A 95 12.23 9.00 -5.75
N GLN A 96 11.61 8.09 -4.97
CA GLN A 96 11.20 8.34 -3.60
C GLN A 96 11.83 7.32 -2.65
N MET A 97 12.88 7.74 -1.95
CA MET A 97 13.43 6.98 -0.83
C MET A 97 12.70 7.40 0.45
N ALA A 98 11.55 6.80 0.66
CA ALA A 98 10.60 7.18 1.70
C ALA A 98 10.44 6.10 2.76
N TYR A 99 10.07 6.54 3.96
CA TYR A 99 9.76 5.67 5.10
C TYR A 99 8.29 5.65 5.45
N ASP A 100 7.50 6.62 4.97
CA ASP A 100 6.11 6.72 5.37
C ASP A 100 5.20 7.14 4.22
N THR A 101 3.98 6.62 4.24
CA THR A 101 2.89 6.94 3.33
C THR A 101 1.57 6.99 4.09
N MET A 102 0.66 7.85 3.65
CA MET A 102 -0.66 8.03 4.23
C MET A 102 -1.69 8.25 3.11
N ILE A 103 -2.86 7.66 3.26
CA ILE A 103 -4.04 7.90 2.43
C ILE A 103 -4.95 8.88 3.18
N THR A 104 -5.29 10.00 2.57
CA THR A 104 -6.13 11.04 3.16
C THR A 104 -6.71 11.95 2.09
N ASP A 105 -7.93 12.44 2.30
CA ASP A 105 -8.47 13.56 1.53
C ASP A 105 -7.81 14.85 2.01
N LEU A 106 -6.74 15.29 1.33
CA LEU A 106 -5.91 16.40 1.79
C LEU A 106 -6.49 17.77 1.39
N ASP A 107 -7.15 17.87 0.24
CA ASP A 107 -7.75 19.12 -0.25
C ASP A 107 -9.24 19.26 0.05
N GLY A 108 -9.89 18.21 0.59
CA GLY A 108 -11.29 18.23 0.99
C GLY A 108 -12.27 18.07 -0.17
N ASP A 109 -11.84 17.48 -1.26
CA ASP A 109 -12.68 17.30 -2.45
C ASP A 109 -13.49 15.98 -2.43
N GLY A 110 -13.28 15.13 -1.43
CA GLY A 110 -13.98 13.86 -1.23
C GLY A 110 -13.28 12.65 -1.87
N HIS A 111 -12.12 12.84 -2.48
CA HIS A 111 -11.29 11.77 -3.03
C HIS A 111 -10.05 11.55 -2.16
N MET A 112 -9.58 10.30 -2.08
CA MET A 112 -8.43 9.97 -1.26
C MET A 112 -7.13 10.21 -2.03
N ASP A 113 -6.28 11.05 -1.45
CA ASP A 113 -4.94 11.36 -1.94
C ASP A 113 -3.88 10.47 -1.27
N ILE A 114 -2.66 10.52 -1.78
CA ILE A 114 -1.53 9.83 -1.19
C ILE A 114 -0.44 10.82 -0.82
N LEU A 115 -0.11 10.87 0.48
CA LEU A 115 0.97 11.67 1.03
C LEU A 115 2.17 10.78 1.34
N VAL A 116 3.37 11.20 0.93
CA VAL A 116 4.61 10.43 1.09
C VAL A 116 5.67 11.27 1.78
N ALA A 117 6.24 10.74 2.88
CA ALA A 117 7.37 11.35 3.58
C ALA A 117 8.69 10.71 3.13
N GLY A 118 9.40 11.41 2.25
CA GLY A 118 10.68 10.99 1.69
C GLY A 118 11.85 11.29 2.60
N GLN A 119 12.19 10.38 3.50
CA GLN A 119 13.26 10.56 4.49
C GLN A 119 14.61 10.87 3.83
N ARG A 120 15.06 10.06 2.89
CA ARG A 120 16.32 10.30 2.18
C ARG A 120 16.16 11.23 0.96
N SER A 121 14.98 11.28 0.40
CA SER A 121 14.63 12.26 -0.64
C SER A 121 14.48 13.67 -0.09
N GLN A 122 14.44 13.81 1.26
CA GLN A 122 14.35 15.11 1.97
C GLN A 122 13.16 15.96 1.53
N ASN A 123 12.02 15.33 1.30
CA ASN A 123 10.80 15.98 0.84
C ASN A 123 9.56 15.38 1.48
N VAL A 124 8.45 16.08 1.32
CA VAL A 124 7.10 15.53 1.47
C VAL A 124 6.41 15.76 0.14
N VAL A 125 5.82 14.70 -0.40
CA VAL A 125 5.15 14.74 -1.71
C VAL A 125 3.69 14.36 -1.53
N TRP A 126 2.83 15.17 -2.10
CA TRP A 126 1.42 14.90 -2.23
C TRP A 126 1.10 14.46 -3.66
N PHE A 127 0.51 13.32 -3.78
CA PHE A 127 -0.07 12.82 -5.03
C PHE A 127 -1.59 13.00 -4.92
N GLU A 128 -2.07 14.08 -5.52
CA GLU A 128 -3.50 14.35 -5.64
C GLU A 128 -4.17 13.18 -6.36
N ASN A 129 -5.32 12.75 -5.93
CA ASN A 129 -5.99 11.49 -6.30
C ASN A 129 -5.54 10.90 -7.63
N PRO A 130 -4.80 9.79 -7.65
CA PRO A 130 -4.18 9.25 -8.86
C PRO A 130 -5.18 8.72 -9.89
N GLN A 131 -6.47 8.69 -9.56
CA GLN A 131 -7.56 8.25 -10.44
C GLN A 131 -8.51 9.38 -10.88
N LYS A 132 -8.18 10.60 -10.53
CA LYS A 132 -8.94 11.79 -10.98
C LYS A 132 -8.86 12.04 -12.48
#